data_a8c1669208e94579817fe27520fabf57
#
_entry.id   a8c1669208e94579817fe27520fabf57
#
_cell.length_a   1.000
_cell.length_b   1.000
_cell.length_c   1.000
_cell.angle_alpha   90.00
_cell.angle_beta   90.00
_cell.angle_gamma   90.00
#
_symmetry.space_group_name_H-M   'P 1'
#
loop_
_entity.id
_entity.type
_entity.pdbx_description
1 polymer ?
#
loop_
_entity_poly.entity_id
_entity_poly.type
_entity_poly.pdbx_seq_one_letter_code
_entity_poly.pdbx_strand_id
1 'polypeptide(L)'
;LDSEETFAWRMLSTLPFITLFMWWSGDLKHVTEIFRRVLQQPLLLLWLLISSFLCTTQLWLFLWGPINGRGLEVSLGYFLLPLVMVLVGCVLYKEKLSSWQMLAVALAVLGVGHEIWRIGSVAWETVYVALAYPLYFFLRRQFKTDNLGGFWWDLFLILPVAFYLGFVYSDSKALLLNYSHLIWAVLGLGFLSAL
;
A
#
# COMPACT_ATOMS: atom_id res chain seq x y z
N LEU A 1 -0.44 16.77 13.02
CA LEU A 1 -1.03 15.43 12.92
C LEU A 1 0.08 14.40 12.99
N ASP A 2 -0.10 13.39 13.83
CA ASP A 2 0.79 12.25 13.92
C ASP A 2 0.65 11.34 12.68
N SER A 3 1.55 10.36 12.53
CA SER A 3 1.53 9.43 11.39
C SER A 3 0.22 8.64 11.31
N GLU A 4 -0.30 8.19 12.45
CA GLU A 4 -1.55 7.44 12.58
C GLU A 4 -2.76 8.29 12.20
N GLU A 5 -2.80 9.52 12.66
CA GLU A 5 -3.85 10.50 12.33
C GLU A 5 -3.84 10.82 10.83
N THR A 6 -2.66 11.14 10.31
CA THR A 6 -2.50 11.45 8.88
C THR A 6 -2.90 10.25 8.01
N PHE A 7 -2.52 9.04 8.42
CA PHE A 7 -2.93 7.81 7.76
C PHE A 7 -4.44 7.62 7.79
N ALA A 8 -5.06 7.77 8.97
CA ALA A 8 -6.50 7.60 9.15
C ALA A 8 -7.30 8.54 8.24
N TRP A 9 -7.00 9.83 8.30
CA TRP A 9 -7.68 10.84 7.49
C TRP A 9 -7.43 10.66 5.99
N ARG A 10 -6.23 10.22 5.61
CA ARG A 10 -5.92 9.87 4.22
C ARG A 10 -6.80 8.72 3.74
N MET A 11 -6.93 7.62 4.49
CA MET A 11 -7.76 6.47 4.09
C MET A 11 -9.24 6.87 3.99
N LEU A 12 -9.75 7.62 4.99
CA LEU A 12 -11.14 8.10 5.01
C LEU A 12 -11.46 9.02 3.83
N SER A 13 -10.51 9.88 3.42
CA SER A 13 -10.71 10.78 2.29
C SER A 13 -10.46 10.10 0.93
N THR A 14 -9.53 9.15 0.83
CA THR A 14 -9.22 8.47 -0.44
C THR A 14 -10.41 7.63 -0.94
N LEU A 15 -11.13 6.94 -0.05
CA LEU A 15 -12.22 6.05 -0.46
C LEU A 15 -13.36 6.77 -1.23
N PRO A 16 -13.89 7.94 -0.79
CA PRO A 16 -14.85 8.69 -1.58
C PRO A 16 -14.35 9.10 -2.95
N PHE A 17 -13.09 9.56 -3.04
CA PHE A 17 -12.52 9.99 -4.32
C PHE A 17 -12.33 8.83 -5.30
N ILE A 18 -11.80 7.69 -4.85
CA ILE A 18 -11.68 6.53 -5.72
C ILE A 18 -13.04 5.98 -6.14
N THR A 19 -14.04 6.03 -5.24
CA THR A 19 -15.41 5.61 -5.56
C THR A 19 -16.02 6.52 -6.64
N LEU A 20 -15.82 7.83 -6.52
CA LEU A 20 -16.27 8.79 -7.53
C LEU A 20 -15.56 8.57 -8.86
N PHE A 21 -14.25 8.35 -8.85
CA PHE A 21 -13.47 8.03 -10.04
C PHE A 21 -13.97 6.75 -10.71
N MET A 22 -14.18 5.68 -9.96
CA MET A 22 -14.70 4.40 -10.47
C MET A 22 -16.14 4.52 -10.98
N TRP A 23 -16.95 5.39 -10.38
CA TRP A 23 -18.29 5.67 -10.91
C TRP A 23 -18.22 6.34 -12.26
N TRP A 24 -17.31 7.30 -12.41
CA TRP A 24 -17.11 8.00 -13.69
C TRP A 24 -16.50 7.11 -14.77
N SER A 25 -15.52 6.25 -14.43
CA SER A 25 -14.88 5.31 -15.38
C SER A 25 -15.75 4.08 -15.70
N GLY A 26 -16.80 3.82 -14.91
CA GLY A 26 -17.65 2.62 -15.07
C GLY A 26 -17.08 1.35 -14.44
N ASP A 27 -16.04 1.48 -13.59
CA ASP A 27 -15.32 0.36 -12.97
C ASP A 27 -15.93 -0.15 -11.66
N LEU A 28 -17.03 0.46 -11.20
CA LEU A 28 -17.79 -0.02 -10.01
C LEU A 28 -18.28 -1.46 -10.16
N LYS A 29 -18.41 -1.95 -11.39
CA LYS A 29 -18.74 -3.35 -11.67
C LYS A 29 -17.74 -4.32 -11.01
N HIS A 30 -16.45 -3.98 -10.94
CA HIS A 30 -15.44 -4.82 -10.31
C HIS A 30 -15.64 -4.95 -8.80
N VAL A 31 -16.14 -3.91 -8.13
CA VAL A 31 -16.49 -3.97 -6.70
C VAL A 31 -17.65 -4.95 -6.49
N THR A 32 -18.69 -4.85 -7.31
CA THR A 32 -19.88 -5.75 -7.22
C THR A 32 -19.55 -7.19 -7.61
N GLU A 33 -18.65 -7.40 -8.57
CA GLU A 33 -18.17 -8.73 -8.97
C GLU A 33 -17.42 -9.40 -7.80
N ILE A 34 -16.50 -8.68 -7.16
CA ILE A 34 -15.76 -9.19 -5.99
C ILE A 34 -16.73 -9.49 -4.86
N PHE A 35 -17.70 -8.61 -4.59
CA PHE A 35 -18.72 -8.85 -3.57
C PHE A 35 -19.51 -10.15 -3.82
N ARG A 36 -19.98 -10.37 -5.05
CA ARG A 36 -20.67 -11.61 -5.41
C ARG A 36 -19.78 -12.85 -5.21
N ARG A 37 -18.51 -12.74 -5.57
CA ARG A 37 -17.53 -13.83 -5.37
C ARG A 37 -17.29 -14.11 -3.88
N VAL A 38 -17.24 -13.10 -3.02
CA VAL A 38 -17.13 -13.27 -1.56
C VAL A 38 -18.36 -14.01 -1.00
N LEU A 39 -19.58 -13.69 -1.47
CA LEU A 39 -20.78 -14.40 -1.06
C LEU A 39 -20.79 -15.88 -1.49
N GLN A 40 -20.20 -16.20 -2.63
CA GLN A 40 -20.09 -17.57 -3.14
C GLN A 40 -18.94 -18.35 -2.51
N GLN A 41 -17.84 -17.65 -2.16
CA GLN A 41 -16.61 -18.22 -1.63
C GLN A 41 -16.12 -17.37 -0.44
N PRO A 42 -16.64 -17.62 0.78
CA PRO A 42 -16.33 -16.77 1.95
C PRO A 42 -14.84 -16.76 2.30
N LEU A 43 -14.07 -17.79 1.92
CA LEU A 43 -12.62 -17.82 2.09
C LEU A 43 -11.92 -16.68 1.34
N LEU A 44 -12.52 -16.16 0.26
CA LEU A 44 -11.99 -15.00 -0.47
C LEU A 44 -11.92 -13.76 0.43
N LEU A 45 -12.85 -13.61 1.39
CA LEU A 45 -12.81 -12.50 2.34
C LEU A 45 -11.56 -12.53 3.21
N LEU A 46 -11.09 -13.71 3.64
CA LEU A 46 -9.83 -13.84 4.39
C LEU A 46 -8.64 -13.35 3.56
N TRP A 47 -8.59 -13.71 2.28
CA TRP A 47 -7.52 -13.25 1.39
C TRP A 47 -7.58 -11.75 1.12
N LEU A 48 -8.78 -11.18 1.01
CA LEU A 48 -8.97 -9.73 0.92
C LEU A 48 -8.53 -9.01 2.20
N LEU A 49 -8.79 -9.58 3.38
CA LEU A 49 -8.30 -9.03 4.65
C LEU A 49 -6.77 -9.05 4.72
N ILE A 50 -6.12 -10.15 4.32
CA ILE A 50 -4.67 -10.24 4.24
C ILE A 50 -4.11 -9.22 3.25
N SER A 51 -4.71 -9.11 2.06
CA SER A 51 -4.35 -8.14 1.03
C SER A 51 -4.49 -6.71 1.54
N SER A 52 -5.62 -6.38 2.16
CA SER A 52 -5.86 -5.08 2.78
C SER A 52 -4.83 -4.75 3.86
N PHE A 53 -4.52 -5.69 4.73
CA PHE A 53 -3.49 -5.52 5.76
C PHE A 53 -2.12 -5.24 5.15
N LEU A 54 -1.69 -6.03 4.14
CA LEU A 54 -0.40 -5.82 3.47
C LEU A 54 -0.35 -4.47 2.76
N CYS A 55 -1.39 -4.08 2.04
CA CYS A 55 -1.44 -2.81 1.32
C CYS A 55 -1.44 -1.63 2.29
N THR A 56 -2.31 -1.65 3.29
CA THR A 56 -2.51 -0.50 4.19
C THR A 56 -1.35 -0.31 5.16
N THR A 57 -0.70 -1.37 5.61
CA THR A 57 0.54 -1.24 6.40
C THR A 57 1.69 -0.64 5.60
N GLN A 58 1.78 -0.90 4.31
CA GLN A 58 2.74 -0.24 3.42
C GLN A 58 2.45 1.26 3.30
N LEU A 59 1.18 1.63 3.11
CA LEU A 59 0.75 3.02 3.05
C LEU A 59 0.99 3.76 4.37
N TRP A 60 0.83 3.06 5.49
CA TRP A 60 1.15 3.57 6.82
C TRP A 60 2.66 3.76 7.00
N LEU A 61 3.49 2.76 6.67
CA LEU A 61 4.95 2.84 6.77
C LEU A 61 5.53 3.97 5.93
N PHE A 62 4.94 4.24 4.77
CA PHE A 62 5.35 5.36 3.91
C PHE A 62 5.20 6.72 4.61
N LEU A 63 4.19 6.88 5.46
CA LEU A 63 4.00 8.09 6.27
C LEU A 63 4.80 8.04 7.57
N TRP A 64 4.78 6.89 8.24
CA TRP A 64 5.41 6.70 9.54
C TRP A 64 6.94 6.82 9.47
N GLY A 65 7.57 6.26 8.44
CA GLY A 65 9.03 6.22 8.31
C GLY A 65 9.67 7.61 8.37
N PRO A 66 9.33 8.57 7.49
CA PRO A 66 9.91 9.91 7.51
C PRO A 66 9.63 10.67 8.83
N ILE A 67 8.43 10.54 9.38
CA ILE A 67 8.03 11.23 10.63
C ILE A 67 8.85 10.72 11.81
N ASN A 68 9.20 9.43 11.84
CA ASN A 68 9.94 8.79 12.92
C ASN A 68 11.46 8.68 12.66
N GLY A 69 11.99 9.39 11.66
CA GLY A 69 13.41 9.36 11.32
C GLY A 69 13.90 8.06 10.69
N ARG A 70 12.96 7.21 10.21
CA ARG A 70 13.22 5.91 9.57
C ARG A 70 12.99 5.95 8.06
N GLY A 71 13.00 7.15 7.49
CA GLY A 71 12.71 7.37 6.07
C GLY A 71 13.72 6.69 5.14
N LEU A 72 14.99 6.60 5.53
CA LEU A 72 16.03 5.94 4.74
C LEU A 72 15.77 4.43 4.64
N GLU A 73 15.47 3.78 5.76
CA GLU A 73 15.22 2.35 5.85
C GLU A 73 13.99 1.94 5.04
N VAL A 74 12.91 2.73 5.12
CA VAL A 74 11.70 2.53 4.31
C VAL A 74 12.02 2.71 2.82
N SER A 75 12.77 3.76 2.47
CA SER A 75 13.18 4.03 1.07
C SER A 75 14.03 2.89 0.49
N LEU A 76 14.97 2.33 1.27
CA LEU A 76 15.75 1.17 0.84
C LEU A 76 14.85 -0.03 0.52
N GLY A 77 13.78 -0.26 1.29
CA GLY A 77 12.79 -1.28 0.99
C GLY A 77 12.12 -1.07 -0.37
N TYR A 78 11.75 0.16 -0.70
CA TYR A 78 11.19 0.51 -2.01
C TYR A 78 12.19 0.34 -3.16
N PHE A 79 13.48 0.63 -2.94
CA PHE A 79 14.51 0.34 -3.94
C PHE A 79 14.74 -1.17 -4.16
N LEU A 80 14.59 -1.98 -3.12
CA LEU A 80 14.65 -3.45 -3.22
C LEU A 80 13.44 -4.04 -3.92
N LEU A 81 12.27 -3.39 -3.88
CA LEU A 81 11.02 -3.93 -4.36
C LEU A 81 11.06 -4.39 -5.83
N PRO A 82 11.55 -3.60 -6.82
CA PRO A 82 11.64 -4.07 -8.20
C PRO A 82 12.52 -5.32 -8.33
N LEU A 83 13.59 -5.40 -7.53
CA LEU A 83 14.51 -6.55 -7.53
C LEU A 83 13.81 -7.82 -7.03
N VAL A 84 13.08 -7.72 -5.91
CA VAL A 84 12.29 -8.82 -5.35
C VAL A 84 11.17 -9.21 -6.31
N MET A 85 10.51 -8.25 -6.98
CA MET A 85 9.48 -8.54 -7.98
C MET A 85 10.04 -9.33 -9.17
N VAL A 86 11.23 -8.98 -9.65
CA VAL A 86 11.92 -9.75 -10.71
C VAL A 86 12.25 -11.15 -10.23
N LEU A 87 12.76 -11.32 -9.01
CA LEU A 87 13.04 -12.64 -8.43
C LEU A 87 11.76 -13.49 -8.32
N VAL A 88 10.66 -12.90 -7.86
CA VAL A 88 9.34 -13.55 -7.80
C VAL A 88 8.87 -13.95 -9.20
N GLY A 89 9.03 -13.09 -10.21
CA GLY A 89 8.73 -13.37 -11.60
C GLY A 89 9.52 -14.59 -12.13
N CYS A 90 10.82 -14.62 -11.89
CA CYS A 90 11.67 -15.72 -12.29
C CYS A 90 11.33 -17.05 -11.59
N VAL A 91 11.12 -17.01 -10.26
CA VAL A 91 10.94 -18.23 -9.46
C VAL A 91 9.51 -18.79 -9.60
N LEU A 92 8.49 -17.94 -9.47
CA LEU A 92 7.09 -18.40 -9.47
C LEU A 92 6.52 -18.53 -10.88
N TYR A 93 6.84 -17.59 -11.77
CA TYR A 93 6.29 -17.57 -13.12
C TYR A 93 7.26 -18.11 -14.18
N LYS A 94 8.48 -18.51 -13.77
CA LYS A 94 9.55 -19.05 -14.67
C LYS A 94 9.87 -18.09 -15.82
N GLU A 95 9.75 -16.79 -15.56
CA GLU A 95 10.09 -15.75 -16.54
C GLU A 95 11.59 -15.76 -16.83
N LYS A 96 11.96 -15.67 -18.11
CA LYS A 96 13.37 -15.60 -18.53
C LYS A 96 13.76 -14.13 -18.66
N LEU A 97 14.82 -13.75 -17.96
CA LEU A 97 15.37 -12.41 -18.06
C LEU A 97 16.19 -12.27 -19.35
N SER A 98 16.05 -11.16 -20.03
CA SER A 98 16.99 -10.74 -21.07
C SER A 98 18.36 -10.39 -20.48
N SER A 99 19.40 -10.40 -21.30
CA SER A 99 20.76 -10.05 -20.84
C SER A 99 20.84 -8.64 -20.23
N TRP A 100 20.08 -7.69 -20.77
CA TRP A 100 20.00 -6.33 -20.26
C TRP A 100 19.29 -6.25 -18.89
N GLN A 101 18.24 -7.04 -18.72
CA GLN A 101 17.54 -7.14 -17.42
C GLN A 101 18.43 -7.80 -16.36
N MET A 102 19.20 -8.86 -16.72
CA MET A 102 20.18 -9.47 -15.82
C MET A 102 21.25 -8.47 -15.39
N LEU A 103 21.77 -7.66 -16.32
CA LEU A 103 22.75 -6.62 -16.02
C LEU A 103 22.15 -5.57 -15.06
N ALA A 104 20.92 -5.11 -15.32
CA ALA A 104 20.23 -4.15 -14.45
C ALA A 104 20.02 -4.70 -13.04
N VAL A 105 19.59 -5.96 -12.91
CA VAL A 105 19.44 -6.68 -11.64
C VAL A 105 20.78 -6.76 -10.90
N ALA A 106 21.86 -7.15 -11.61
CA ALA A 106 23.19 -7.26 -11.02
C ALA A 106 23.67 -5.90 -10.46
N LEU A 107 23.50 -4.81 -11.22
CA LEU A 107 23.86 -3.47 -10.78
C LEU A 107 23.01 -3.01 -9.58
N ALA A 108 21.72 -3.31 -9.56
CA ALA A 108 20.85 -3.01 -8.45
C ALA A 108 21.25 -3.79 -7.18
N VAL A 109 21.58 -5.08 -7.30
CA VAL A 109 22.09 -5.90 -6.18
C VAL A 109 23.40 -5.31 -5.61
N LEU A 110 24.31 -4.90 -6.48
CA LEU A 110 25.58 -4.28 -6.05
C LEU A 110 25.34 -2.95 -5.33
N GLY A 111 24.45 -2.09 -5.86
CA GLY A 111 24.12 -0.80 -5.26
C GLY A 111 23.47 -0.96 -3.87
N VAL A 112 22.48 -1.82 -3.77
CA VAL A 112 21.80 -2.10 -2.49
C VAL A 112 22.73 -2.82 -1.51
N GLY A 113 23.53 -3.77 -1.97
CA GLY A 113 24.52 -4.48 -1.15
C GLY A 113 25.57 -3.53 -0.57
N HIS A 114 26.04 -2.58 -1.38
CA HIS A 114 26.96 -1.53 -0.92
C HIS A 114 26.32 -0.65 0.17
N GLU A 115 25.04 -0.24 -0.02
CA GLU A 115 24.33 0.60 0.94
C GLU A 115 24.08 -0.12 2.27
N ILE A 116 23.67 -1.41 2.21
CA ILE A 116 23.51 -2.25 3.40
C ILE A 116 24.84 -2.42 4.13
N TRP A 117 25.95 -2.62 3.40
CA TRP A 117 27.29 -2.73 3.99
C TRP A 117 27.71 -1.43 4.67
N ARG A 118 27.40 -0.28 4.05
CA ARG A 118 27.69 1.04 4.61
C ARG A 118 26.92 1.33 5.92
N ILE A 119 25.65 0.93 5.97
CA ILE A 119 24.77 1.12 7.13
C ILE A 119 25.09 0.11 8.25
N GLY A 120 25.64 -1.07 7.90
CA GLY A 120 26.04 -2.13 8.84
C GLY A 120 24.88 -2.96 9.42
N SER A 121 23.63 -2.65 9.07
CA SER A 121 22.44 -3.40 9.52
C SER A 121 21.31 -3.34 8.48
N VAL A 122 20.50 -4.38 8.44
CA VAL A 122 19.25 -4.38 7.67
C VAL A 122 18.10 -4.12 8.61
N ALA A 123 17.42 -3.01 8.40
CA ALA A 123 16.28 -2.62 9.20
C ALA A 123 15.04 -3.48 8.87
N TRP A 124 14.18 -3.75 9.84
CA TRP A 124 12.97 -4.53 9.64
C TRP A 124 12.01 -3.87 8.63
N GLU A 125 11.97 -2.52 8.62
CA GLU A 125 11.18 -1.74 7.68
C GLU A 125 11.59 -2.03 6.23
N THR A 126 12.90 -2.08 5.97
CA THR A 126 13.45 -2.42 4.65
C THR A 126 12.98 -3.80 4.19
N VAL A 127 13.09 -4.80 5.07
CA VAL A 127 12.68 -6.18 4.77
C VAL A 127 11.17 -6.27 4.56
N TYR A 128 10.41 -5.64 5.45
CA TYR A 128 8.94 -5.64 5.35
C TYR A 128 8.46 -5.02 4.03
N VAL A 129 8.94 -3.83 3.69
CA VAL A 129 8.56 -3.14 2.43
C VAL A 129 8.94 -3.99 1.23
N ALA A 130 10.15 -4.53 1.19
CA ALA A 130 10.65 -5.32 0.07
C ALA A 130 9.88 -6.64 -0.16
N LEU A 131 9.30 -7.24 0.89
CA LEU A 131 8.60 -8.52 0.80
C LEU A 131 7.07 -8.41 0.78
N ALA A 132 6.50 -7.45 1.51
CA ALA A 132 5.05 -7.36 1.64
C ALA A 132 4.36 -6.93 0.34
N TYR A 133 4.92 -6.00 -0.44
CA TYR A 133 4.35 -5.64 -1.74
C TYR A 133 4.38 -6.76 -2.77
N PRO A 134 5.50 -7.49 -2.99
CA PRO A 134 5.48 -8.66 -3.87
C PRO A 134 4.45 -9.71 -3.45
N LEU A 135 4.33 -9.98 -2.14
CA LEU A 135 3.30 -10.88 -1.63
C LEU A 135 1.89 -10.36 -1.90
N TYR A 136 1.65 -9.06 -1.67
CA TYR A 136 0.39 -8.41 -2.00
C TYR A 136 0.02 -8.58 -3.48
N PHE A 137 0.93 -8.24 -4.40
CA PHE A 137 0.67 -8.38 -5.85
C PHE A 137 0.49 -9.83 -6.27
N PHE A 138 1.24 -10.76 -5.67
CA PHE A 138 1.06 -12.19 -5.89
C PHE A 138 -0.34 -12.65 -5.50
N LEU A 139 -0.80 -12.30 -4.30
CA LEU A 139 -2.14 -12.64 -3.81
C LEU A 139 -3.23 -12.04 -4.71
N ARG A 140 -3.10 -10.77 -5.08
CA ARG A 140 -4.04 -10.07 -5.96
C ARG A 140 -4.17 -10.78 -7.31
N ARG A 141 -3.06 -11.16 -7.92
CA ARG A 141 -3.04 -11.90 -9.18
C ARG A 141 -3.63 -13.31 -9.02
N GLN A 142 -3.27 -14.02 -7.94
CA GLN A 142 -3.75 -15.37 -7.68
C GLN A 142 -5.28 -15.41 -7.52
N PHE A 143 -5.86 -14.43 -6.83
CA PHE A 143 -7.29 -14.36 -6.59
C PHE A 143 -8.05 -13.52 -7.62
N LYS A 144 -7.40 -13.06 -8.68
CA LYS A 144 -7.98 -12.23 -9.74
C LYS A 144 -8.72 -11.00 -9.17
N THR A 145 -8.04 -10.30 -8.28
CA THR A 145 -8.48 -9.05 -7.68
C THR A 145 -7.54 -7.90 -7.99
N ASP A 146 -6.66 -8.07 -8.99
CA ASP A 146 -5.65 -7.14 -9.49
C ASP A 146 -6.25 -6.03 -10.37
N ASN A 147 -7.34 -5.46 -9.90
CA ASN A 147 -8.07 -4.36 -10.52
C ASN A 147 -8.44 -3.28 -9.49
N LEU A 148 -8.98 -2.16 -9.95
CA LEU A 148 -9.40 -1.06 -9.06
C LEU A 148 -10.43 -1.49 -8.02
N GLY A 149 -11.33 -2.43 -8.35
CA GLY A 149 -12.31 -2.97 -7.40
C GLY A 149 -11.65 -3.66 -6.21
N GLY A 150 -10.56 -4.41 -6.43
CA GLY A 150 -9.81 -5.01 -5.35
C GLY A 150 -9.10 -3.96 -4.48
N PHE A 151 -8.50 -2.91 -5.08
CA PHE A 151 -7.91 -1.81 -4.31
C PHE A 151 -8.98 -1.05 -3.51
N TRP A 152 -10.16 -0.85 -4.07
CA TRP A 152 -11.31 -0.32 -3.35
C TRP A 152 -11.67 -1.17 -2.13
N TRP A 153 -11.66 -2.50 -2.27
CA TRP A 153 -11.91 -3.42 -1.16
C TRP A 153 -10.82 -3.35 -0.09
N ASP A 154 -9.55 -3.18 -0.47
CA ASP A 154 -8.46 -2.99 0.51
C ASP A 154 -8.70 -1.73 1.37
N LEU A 155 -9.08 -0.61 0.74
CA LEU A 155 -9.41 0.62 1.44
C LEU A 155 -10.69 0.50 2.28
N PHE A 156 -11.70 -0.19 1.78
CA PHE A 156 -12.97 -0.37 2.49
C PHE A 156 -12.80 -1.21 3.76
N LEU A 157 -12.02 -2.29 3.69
CA LEU A 157 -11.80 -3.19 4.82
C LEU A 157 -10.98 -2.56 5.94
N ILE A 158 -10.14 -1.56 5.65
CA ILE A 158 -9.38 -0.85 6.68
C ILE A 158 -10.18 0.31 7.32
N LEU A 159 -11.33 0.70 6.74
CA LEU A 159 -12.12 1.83 7.27
C LEU A 159 -12.43 1.75 8.77
N PRO A 160 -12.81 0.58 9.35
CA PRO A 160 -13.06 0.51 10.79
C PRO A 160 -11.84 0.93 11.62
N VAL A 161 -10.64 0.52 11.19
CA VAL A 161 -9.38 0.90 11.86
C VAL A 161 -9.08 2.39 11.64
N ALA A 162 -9.23 2.87 10.41
CA ALA A 162 -9.03 4.29 10.10
C ALA A 162 -10.01 5.18 10.87
N PHE A 163 -11.26 4.76 10.99
CA PHE A 163 -12.26 5.46 11.79
C PHE A 163 -11.88 5.50 13.28
N TYR A 164 -11.46 4.35 13.83
CA TYR A 164 -11.00 4.28 15.21
C TYR A 164 -9.80 5.22 15.45
N LEU A 165 -8.78 5.18 14.59
CA LEU A 165 -7.60 6.04 14.72
C LEU A 165 -7.93 7.52 14.56
N GLY A 166 -8.80 7.90 13.63
CA GLY A 166 -9.12 9.29 13.35
C GLY A 166 -10.13 9.94 14.33
N PHE A 167 -11.03 9.15 14.96
CA PHE A 167 -12.09 9.69 15.77
C PHE A 167 -12.05 9.30 17.24
N VAL A 168 -11.41 8.19 17.59
CA VAL A 168 -11.40 7.66 18.96
C VAL A 168 -10.03 7.79 19.60
N TYR A 169 -8.97 7.36 18.87
CA TYR A 169 -7.61 7.37 19.40
C TYR A 169 -7.02 8.77 19.50
N SER A 170 -7.43 9.68 18.64
CA SER A 170 -6.83 11.00 18.45
C SER A 170 -7.80 12.14 18.71
N ASP A 171 -7.28 13.26 19.22
CA ASP A 171 -8.00 14.54 19.34
C ASP A 171 -7.94 15.37 18.03
N SER A 172 -7.48 14.77 16.93
CA SER A 172 -7.28 15.45 15.64
C SER A 172 -8.55 16.08 15.06
N LYS A 173 -9.73 15.55 15.40
CA LYS A 173 -11.01 16.17 15.01
C LYS A 173 -11.15 17.60 15.52
N ALA A 174 -10.66 17.90 16.74
CA ALA A 174 -10.65 19.26 17.28
C ALA A 174 -9.67 20.17 16.52
N LEU A 175 -8.52 19.64 16.12
CA LEU A 175 -7.54 20.34 15.27
C LEU A 175 -8.10 20.63 13.88
N LEU A 176 -8.76 19.67 13.24
CA LEU A 176 -9.36 19.86 11.92
C LEU A 176 -10.48 20.90 11.94
N LEU A 177 -11.31 20.90 12.99
CA LEU A 177 -12.39 21.89 13.15
C LEU A 177 -11.86 23.30 13.40
N ASN A 178 -10.76 23.43 14.16
CA ASN A 178 -10.16 24.72 14.49
C ASN A 178 -9.28 25.30 13.38
N TYR A 179 -8.72 24.44 12.52
CA TYR A 179 -7.81 24.84 11.44
C TYR A 179 -8.34 24.38 10.08
N SER A 180 -9.20 25.17 9.47
CA SER A 180 -9.85 24.83 8.18
C SER A 180 -8.86 24.50 7.04
N HIS A 181 -7.65 25.07 7.05
CA HIS A 181 -6.63 24.76 6.06
C HIS A 181 -6.15 23.29 6.12
N LEU A 182 -6.22 22.64 7.29
CA LEU A 182 -5.87 21.22 7.43
C LEU A 182 -6.90 20.32 6.72
N ILE A 183 -8.16 20.72 6.69
CA ILE A 183 -9.21 19.99 5.95
C ILE A 183 -8.85 19.93 4.46
N TRP A 184 -8.44 21.06 3.88
CA TRP A 184 -8.04 21.10 2.47
C TRP A 184 -6.78 20.27 2.20
N ALA A 185 -5.82 20.26 3.13
CA ALA A 185 -4.63 19.42 3.03
C ALA A 185 -4.99 17.92 3.05
N VAL A 186 -5.88 17.50 3.94
CA VAL A 186 -6.37 16.11 4.05
C VAL A 186 -7.14 15.70 2.79
N LEU A 187 -8.05 16.56 2.32
CA LEU A 187 -8.80 16.29 1.08
C LEU A 187 -7.87 16.23 -0.13
N GLY A 188 -6.89 17.14 -0.23
CA GLY A 188 -5.87 17.10 -1.27
C GLY A 188 -5.04 15.82 -1.24
N LEU A 189 -4.64 15.36 -0.05
CA LEU A 189 -3.91 14.11 0.12
C LEU A 189 -4.74 12.90 -0.30
N GLY A 190 -6.04 12.88 0.06
CA GLY A 190 -6.98 11.83 -0.35
C GLY A 190 -7.20 11.81 -1.85
N PHE A 191 -7.37 12.98 -2.47
CA PHE A 191 -7.52 13.11 -3.91
C PHE A 191 -6.28 12.61 -4.66
N LEU A 192 -5.08 13.07 -4.26
CA LEU A 192 -3.81 12.62 -4.86
C LEU A 192 -3.56 11.12 -4.67
N SER A 193 -4.11 10.52 -3.62
CA SER A 193 -3.97 9.08 -3.37
C SER A 193 -4.97 8.23 -4.16
N ALA A 194 -6.00 8.85 -4.74
CA ALA A 194 -7.02 8.18 -5.55
C ALA A 194 -6.71 8.24 -7.07
N LEU A 195 -5.78 9.10 -7.49
CA LEU A 195 -5.29 9.21 -8.87
C LEU A 195 -4.17 8.21 -9.16
#